data_b6adceca8fed6db340174613b1f9dd88
#
_entry.id   b6adceca8fed6db340174613b1f9dd88
#
_cell.length_a   1.000
_cell.length_b   1.000
_cell.length_c   1.000
_cell.angle_alpha   90.00
_cell.angle_beta   90.00
_cell.angle_gamma   90.00
#
_symmetry.space_group_name_H-M   'P 1'
#
loop_
_entity.id
_entity.type
_entity.pdbx_description
1 polymer ?
#
loop_
_entity_poly.entity_id
_entity_poly.type
_entity_poly.pdbx_seq_one_letter_code
_entity_poly.pdbx_strand_id
1 'polypeptide(L)'
;GRAKAALVAVEVDEFGGGRAERMHSVLYSDLLAAAGLDTGYLAYLDRVPAETLATVNFMSLCGLHRAHTPKLVGLFASAEIPSSPMARRMARGLERLGAPDACIHFYTEHIEADAVHEQVLRYDVAGDLVEREPRCAGDVAFGAEAMEYLEGRLAAYLLERWKNDESSLLGTGSG
;
A
#
# COMPACT_ATOMS: atom_id res chain seq x y z
N GLY A 1 15.36 -18.48 -3.76
CA GLY A 1 16.25 -17.81 -4.69
C GLY A 1 16.45 -16.34 -4.30
N ARG A 2 17.18 -15.59 -5.10
CA ARG A 2 17.54 -14.18 -4.87
C ARG A 2 16.32 -13.30 -4.67
N ALA A 3 15.33 -13.37 -5.55
CA ALA A 3 14.09 -12.61 -5.44
C ALA A 3 13.36 -12.80 -4.09
N LYS A 4 13.31 -14.05 -3.59
CA LYS A 4 12.70 -14.31 -2.30
C LYS A 4 13.49 -13.72 -1.14
N ALA A 5 14.83 -13.79 -1.18
CA ALA A 5 15.69 -13.20 -0.15
C ALA A 5 15.55 -11.66 -0.12
N ALA A 6 15.49 -11.03 -1.30
CA ALA A 6 15.27 -9.61 -1.44
C ALA A 6 13.90 -9.18 -0.88
N LEU A 7 12.83 -9.94 -1.18
CA LEU A 7 11.50 -9.67 -0.64
C LEU A 7 11.45 -9.79 0.90
N VAL A 8 12.15 -10.76 1.47
CA VAL A 8 12.25 -10.90 2.95
C VAL A 8 12.95 -9.69 3.58
N ALA A 9 13.91 -9.08 2.90
CA ALA A 9 14.54 -7.86 3.41
C ALA A 9 13.53 -6.71 3.50
N VAL A 10 12.69 -6.51 2.47
CA VAL A 10 11.58 -5.55 2.52
C VAL A 10 10.61 -5.88 3.66
N GLU A 11 10.23 -7.17 3.81
CA GLU A 11 9.37 -7.61 4.92
C GLU A 11 9.96 -7.29 6.30
N VAL A 12 11.27 -7.45 6.49
CA VAL A 12 11.96 -7.09 7.75
C VAL A 12 11.82 -5.60 8.03
N ASP A 13 11.93 -4.74 7.02
CA ASP A 13 11.75 -3.30 7.18
C ASP A 13 10.30 -2.95 7.55
N GLU A 14 9.30 -3.61 6.94
CA GLU A 14 7.88 -3.47 7.31
C GLU A 14 7.60 -3.85 8.77
N PHE A 15 8.38 -4.78 9.31
CA PHE A 15 8.38 -5.14 10.73
C PHE A 15 9.35 -4.29 11.58
N GLY A 16 9.66 -3.07 11.13
CA GLY A 16 10.44 -2.07 11.87
C GLY A 16 11.92 -2.42 12.05
N GLY A 17 12.48 -3.27 11.18
CA GLY A 17 13.84 -3.77 11.34
C GLY A 17 14.02 -4.59 12.62
N GLY A 18 12.98 -5.28 13.08
CA GLY A 18 12.95 -6.05 14.32
C GLY A 18 12.62 -5.24 15.57
N ARG A 19 12.16 -4.01 15.43
CA ARG A 19 11.71 -3.14 16.52
C ARG A 19 10.20 -3.00 16.49
N ALA A 20 9.51 -3.57 17.49
CA ALA A 20 8.05 -3.63 17.52
C ALA A 20 7.38 -2.24 17.42
N GLU A 21 7.97 -1.24 18.07
CA GLU A 21 7.48 0.15 18.07
C GLU A 21 7.63 0.86 16.71
N ARG A 22 8.41 0.30 15.80
CA ARG A 22 8.64 0.83 14.44
C ARG A 22 7.93 0.03 13.35
N MET A 23 7.16 -0.99 13.71
CA MET A 23 6.34 -1.71 12.73
C MET A 23 5.40 -0.73 12.02
N HIS A 24 5.31 -0.79 10.69
CA HIS A 24 4.43 0.10 9.92
C HIS A 24 2.96 -0.02 10.36
N SER A 25 2.52 -1.20 10.77
CA SER A 25 1.18 -1.39 11.34
C SER A 25 0.97 -0.65 12.67
N VAL A 26 2.00 -0.51 13.51
CA VAL A 26 1.96 0.27 14.75
C VAL A 26 1.94 1.76 14.44
N LEU A 27 2.83 2.22 13.56
CA LEU A 27 2.86 3.61 13.12
C LEU A 27 1.53 4.04 12.48
N TYR A 28 0.88 3.15 11.72
CA TYR A 28 -0.45 3.42 11.16
C TYR A 28 -1.53 3.50 12.24
N SER A 29 -1.49 2.62 13.25
CA SER A 29 -2.39 2.69 14.41
C SER A 29 -2.22 4.01 15.17
N ASP A 30 -0.97 4.45 15.38
CA ASP A 30 -0.66 5.72 16.04
C ASP A 30 -1.17 6.92 15.22
N LEU A 31 -1.05 6.87 13.88
CA LEU A 31 -1.65 7.86 12.99
C LEU A 31 -3.17 7.93 13.18
N LEU A 32 -3.87 6.79 13.16
CA LEU A 32 -5.31 6.75 13.34
C LEU A 32 -5.72 7.34 14.70
N ALA A 33 -5.05 6.92 15.77
CA ALA A 33 -5.31 7.43 17.14
C ALA A 33 -5.10 8.94 17.21
N ALA A 34 -4.01 9.45 16.66
CA ALA A 34 -3.69 10.88 16.66
C ALA A 34 -4.67 11.69 15.79
N ALA A 35 -5.25 11.09 14.76
CA ALA A 35 -6.31 11.68 13.95
C ALA A 35 -7.71 11.60 14.62
N GLY A 36 -7.81 11.01 15.81
CA GLY A 36 -9.09 10.81 16.53
C GLY A 36 -9.97 9.71 15.92
N LEU A 37 -9.35 8.75 15.21
CA LEU A 37 -10.03 7.64 14.56
C LEU A 37 -9.92 6.35 15.40
N ASP A 38 -10.87 5.43 15.21
CA ASP A 38 -10.85 4.12 15.83
C ASP A 38 -9.72 3.25 15.24
N THR A 39 -8.91 2.64 16.11
CA THR A 39 -7.79 1.77 15.73
C THR A 39 -8.16 0.30 15.70
N GLY A 40 -9.42 -0.05 15.98
CA GLY A 40 -9.91 -1.42 16.00
C GLY A 40 -9.78 -2.09 14.63
N TYR A 41 -9.41 -3.37 14.62
CA TYR A 41 -9.33 -4.14 13.40
C TYR A 41 -10.68 -4.16 12.68
N LEU A 42 -10.70 -3.80 11.41
CA LEU A 42 -11.91 -3.67 10.56
C LEU A 42 -12.96 -2.65 11.07
N ALA A 43 -12.60 -1.70 11.94
CA ALA A 43 -13.52 -0.69 12.48
C ALA A 43 -14.28 0.08 11.38
N TYR A 44 -13.70 0.21 10.19
CA TYR A 44 -14.28 0.95 9.07
C TYR A 44 -14.75 0.07 7.91
N LEU A 45 -14.84 -1.25 8.08
CA LEU A 45 -15.17 -2.17 6.99
C LEU A 45 -16.47 -1.80 6.27
N ASP A 46 -17.51 -1.45 7.04
CA ASP A 46 -18.83 -1.07 6.51
C ASP A 46 -18.90 0.38 6.02
N ARG A 47 -17.78 1.11 6.11
CA ARG A 47 -17.69 2.52 5.73
C ARG A 47 -16.85 2.76 4.49
N VAL A 48 -16.00 1.81 4.12
CA VAL A 48 -15.12 1.95 2.95
C VAL A 48 -15.85 1.59 1.65
N PRO A 49 -15.56 2.29 0.53
CA PRO A 49 -16.19 2.00 -0.74
C PRO A 49 -15.73 0.65 -1.32
N ALA A 50 -16.50 0.11 -2.24
CA ALA A 50 -16.17 -1.14 -2.92
C ALA A 50 -14.81 -1.10 -3.65
N GLU A 51 -14.40 0.06 -4.12
CA GLU A 51 -13.10 0.31 -4.75
C GLU A 51 -11.94 -0.03 -3.81
N THR A 52 -12.01 0.38 -2.53
CA THR A 52 -11.00 0.02 -1.51
C THR A 52 -10.97 -1.49 -1.29
N LEU A 53 -12.14 -2.11 -1.15
CA LEU A 53 -12.24 -3.57 -0.93
C LEU A 53 -11.75 -4.36 -2.14
N ALA A 54 -11.92 -3.84 -3.36
CA ALA A 54 -11.43 -4.50 -4.58
C ALA A 54 -9.90 -4.59 -4.59
N THR A 55 -9.19 -3.53 -4.19
CA THR A 55 -7.73 -3.53 -4.06
C THR A 55 -7.27 -4.55 -3.02
N VAL A 56 -7.84 -4.51 -1.81
CA VAL A 56 -7.49 -5.44 -0.72
C VAL A 56 -7.78 -6.90 -1.09
N ASN A 57 -8.93 -7.15 -1.75
CA ASN A 57 -9.30 -8.50 -2.20
C ASN A 57 -8.38 -9.01 -3.31
N PHE A 58 -7.91 -8.15 -4.21
CA PHE A 58 -6.93 -8.53 -5.23
C PHE A 58 -5.58 -8.89 -4.61
N MET A 59 -5.11 -8.11 -3.64
CA MET A 59 -3.90 -8.44 -2.87
C MET A 59 -4.05 -9.80 -2.18
N SER A 60 -5.17 -10.03 -1.50
CA SER A 60 -5.45 -11.29 -0.80
C SER A 60 -5.54 -12.47 -1.77
N LEU A 61 -6.19 -12.32 -2.91
CA LEU A 61 -6.27 -13.33 -3.95
C LEU A 61 -4.87 -13.75 -4.43
N CYS A 62 -4.02 -12.77 -4.73
CA CYS A 62 -2.66 -13.03 -5.20
C CYS A 62 -1.78 -13.65 -4.11
N GLY A 63 -1.93 -13.20 -2.85
CA GLY A 63 -1.16 -13.69 -1.72
C GLY A 63 -1.53 -15.11 -1.26
N LEU A 64 -2.81 -15.45 -1.30
CA LEU A 64 -3.32 -16.75 -0.84
C LEU A 64 -3.14 -17.89 -1.86
N HIS A 65 -2.95 -17.57 -3.13
CA HIS A 65 -2.88 -18.58 -4.19
C HIS A 65 -1.50 -18.60 -4.88
N ARG A 66 -0.76 -19.68 -4.67
CA ARG A 66 0.59 -19.86 -5.25
C ARG A 66 0.65 -19.71 -6.78
N ALA A 67 -0.43 -20.05 -7.47
CA ALA A 67 -0.53 -19.85 -8.93
C ALA A 67 -0.44 -18.38 -9.34
N HIS A 68 -0.72 -17.47 -8.42
CA HIS A 68 -0.68 -16.02 -8.65
C HIS A 68 0.57 -15.33 -8.08
N THR A 69 1.57 -16.11 -7.63
CA THR A 69 2.82 -15.53 -7.11
C THR A 69 3.47 -14.51 -8.06
N PRO A 70 3.57 -14.74 -9.39
CA PRO A 70 4.12 -13.70 -10.26
C PRO A 70 3.25 -12.45 -10.33
N LYS A 71 1.93 -12.59 -10.26
CA LYS A 71 0.99 -11.43 -10.19
C LYS A 71 1.18 -10.67 -8.90
N LEU A 72 1.38 -11.38 -7.77
CA LEU A 72 1.70 -10.74 -6.48
C LEU A 72 2.97 -9.90 -6.56
N VAL A 73 4.02 -10.42 -7.21
CA VAL A 73 5.26 -9.66 -7.40
C VAL A 73 5.03 -8.37 -8.20
N GLY A 74 4.26 -8.46 -9.27
CA GLY A 74 3.91 -7.29 -10.09
C GLY A 74 3.08 -6.26 -9.33
N LEU A 75 2.03 -6.71 -8.66
CA LEU A 75 1.16 -5.91 -7.81
C LEU A 75 1.97 -5.18 -6.72
N PHE A 76 2.83 -5.91 -6.01
CA PHE A 76 3.62 -5.34 -4.92
C PHE A 76 4.65 -4.33 -5.43
N ALA A 77 5.32 -4.63 -6.54
CA ALA A 77 6.22 -3.67 -7.19
C ALA A 77 5.49 -2.38 -7.63
N SER A 78 4.28 -2.49 -8.17
CA SER A 78 3.45 -1.34 -8.55
C SER A 78 3.02 -0.49 -7.35
N ALA A 79 2.80 -1.09 -6.19
CA ALA A 79 2.47 -0.36 -4.96
C ALA A 79 3.69 0.38 -4.38
N GLU A 80 4.83 -0.29 -4.29
CA GLU A 80 6.03 0.22 -3.61
C GLU A 80 6.83 1.24 -4.44
N ILE A 81 6.95 1.03 -5.75
CA ILE A 81 7.79 1.90 -6.62
C ILE A 81 7.35 3.38 -6.56
N PRO A 82 6.04 3.75 -6.60
CA PRO A 82 5.61 5.14 -6.51
C PRO A 82 5.42 5.65 -5.07
N SER A 83 5.60 4.81 -4.03
CA SER A 83 5.15 5.14 -2.68
C SER A 83 5.99 6.24 -2.02
N SER A 84 7.32 6.27 -2.17
CA SER A 84 8.17 7.32 -1.59
C SER A 84 7.80 8.75 -2.05
N PRO A 85 7.65 9.05 -3.36
CA PRO A 85 7.15 10.36 -3.80
C PRO A 85 5.72 10.66 -3.32
N MET A 86 4.86 9.65 -3.21
CA MET A 86 3.49 9.81 -2.71
C MET A 86 3.50 10.12 -1.21
N ALA A 87 4.26 9.38 -0.41
CA ALA A 87 4.43 9.61 1.03
C ALA A 87 4.95 11.02 1.31
N ARG A 88 5.90 11.51 0.51
CA ARG A 88 6.41 12.89 0.61
C ARG A 88 5.32 13.95 0.36
N ARG A 89 4.43 13.72 -0.60
CA ARG A 89 3.30 14.63 -0.85
C ARG A 89 2.30 14.62 0.30
N MET A 90 2.02 13.43 0.86
CA MET A 90 1.12 13.28 2.01
C MET A 90 1.68 13.96 3.26
N ALA A 91 2.94 13.72 3.61
CA ALA A 91 3.62 14.36 4.74
C ALA A 91 3.53 15.90 4.64
N ARG A 92 3.90 16.48 3.49
CA ARG A 92 3.81 17.93 3.26
C ARG A 92 2.37 18.46 3.33
N GLY A 93 1.39 17.68 2.88
CA GLY A 93 -0.03 18.03 2.99
C GLY A 93 -0.47 18.11 4.44
N LEU A 94 -0.10 17.12 5.23
CA LEU A 94 -0.42 17.03 6.66
C LEU A 94 0.28 18.13 7.47
N GLU A 95 1.57 18.41 7.20
CA GLU A 95 2.31 19.53 7.80
C GLU A 95 1.58 20.87 7.55
N ARG A 96 1.17 21.13 6.30
CA ARG A 96 0.46 22.36 5.94
C ARG A 96 -0.91 22.49 6.64
N LEU A 97 -1.55 21.37 6.95
CA LEU A 97 -2.83 21.32 7.67
C LEU A 97 -2.66 21.37 9.19
N GLY A 98 -1.43 21.34 9.71
CA GLY A 98 -1.16 21.32 11.15
C GLY A 98 -1.57 19.99 11.80
N ALA A 99 -1.47 18.89 11.06
CA ALA A 99 -1.80 17.57 11.58
C ALA A 99 -0.83 17.15 12.72
N PRO A 100 -1.25 16.26 13.63
CA PRO A 100 -0.39 15.74 14.69
C PRO A 100 0.88 15.06 14.14
N ASP A 101 1.98 15.13 14.90
CA ASP A 101 3.28 14.57 14.51
C ASP A 101 3.20 13.09 14.12
N ALA A 102 2.42 12.29 14.82
CA ALA A 102 2.25 10.86 14.49
C ALA A 102 1.65 10.64 13.09
N CYS A 103 0.75 11.54 12.63
CA CYS A 103 0.20 11.48 11.28
C CYS A 103 1.26 11.77 10.22
N ILE A 104 2.17 12.69 10.50
CA ILE A 104 3.28 13.08 9.60
C ILE A 104 4.34 11.98 9.62
N HIS A 105 4.66 11.46 10.81
CA HIS A 105 5.71 10.46 11.02
C HIS A 105 5.46 9.18 10.23
N PHE A 106 4.25 8.67 10.18
CA PHE A 106 3.90 7.50 9.36
C PHE A 106 4.37 7.66 7.90
N TYR A 107 4.10 8.81 7.29
CA TYR A 107 4.52 9.05 5.91
C TYR A 107 6.01 9.37 5.78
N THR A 108 6.64 10.03 6.76
CA THR A 108 8.08 10.31 6.68
C THR A 108 8.93 9.06 6.79
N GLU A 109 8.51 8.06 7.57
CA GLU A 109 9.16 6.75 7.63
C GLU A 109 9.16 6.07 6.26
N HIS A 110 8.03 6.10 5.54
CA HIS A 110 7.91 5.53 4.18
C HIS A 110 8.76 6.26 3.13
N ILE A 111 9.11 7.54 3.33
CA ILE A 111 9.97 8.25 2.36
C ILE A 111 11.36 7.59 2.29
N GLU A 112 11.92 7.19 3.42
CA GLU A 112 13.25 6.59 3.49
C GLU A 112 13.23 5.10 3.13
N ALA A 113 12.30 4.34 3.69
CA ALA A 113 12.18 2.91 3.46
C ALA A 113 11.91 2.60 1.97
N ASP A 114 10.89 3.24 1.39
CA ASP A 114 10.42 2.90 0.05
C ASP A 114 11.38 3.38 -1.06
N ALA A 115 12.24 4.34 -0.79
CA ALA A 115 13.31 4.70 -1.74
C ALA A 115 14.31 3.56 -1.96
N VAL A 116 14.51 2.70 -0.95
CA VAL A 116 15.32 1.48 -1.05
C VAL A 116 14.48 0.35 -1.65
N HIS A 117 13.24 0.18 -1.19
CA HIS A 117 12.32 -0.85 -1.67
C HIS A 117 12.06 -0.75 -3.18
N GLU A 118 11.94 0.46 -3.73
CA GLU A 118 11.81 0.66 -5.18
C GLU A 118 12.90 -0.08 -5.96
N GLN A 119 14.16 0.10 -5.57
CA GLN A 119 15.30 -0.52 -6.27
C GLN A 119 15.31 -2.04 -6.09
N VAL A 120 15.06 -2.49 -4.86
CA VAL A 120 15.00 -3.92 -4.51
C VAL A 120 13.89 -4.61 -5.31
N LEU A 121 12.69 -4.05 -5.31
CA LEU A 121 11.56 -4.66 -6.02
C LEU A 121 11.72 -4.65 -7.53
N ARG A 122 12.23 -3.56 -8.08
CA ARG A 122 12.43 -3.42 -9.52
C ARG A 122 13.46 -4.41 -10.06
N TYR A 123 14.62 -4.52 -9.42
CA TYR A 123 15.77 -5.27 -9.95
C TYR A 123 15.93 -6.64 -9.31
N ASP A 124 15.83 -6.71 -7.97
CA ASP A 124 16.17 -7.95 -7.25
C ASP A 124 14.98 -8.88 -7.06
N VAL A 125 13.74 -8.37 -7.13
CA VAL A 125 12.52 -9.20 -7.01
C VAL A 125 11.89 -9.42 -8.38
N ALA A 126 11.30 -8.41 -9.00
CA ALA A 126 10.59 -8.55 -10.27
C ALA A 126 11.56 -8.82 -11.42
N GLY A 127 12.69 -8.08 -11.48
CA GLY A 127 13.73 -8.27 -12.51
C GLY A 127 14.33 -9.67 -12.45
N ASP A 128 14.82 -10.10 -11.29
CA ASP A 128 15.40 -11.45 -11.10
C ASP A 128 14.40 -12.57 -11.41
N LEU A 129 13.12 -12.39 -11.03
CA LEU A 129 12.08 -13.36 -11.34
C LEU A 129 11.88 -13.52 -12.85
N VAL A 130 11.72 -12.41 -13.57
CA VAL A 130 11.44 -12.41 -15.02
C VAL A 130 12.68 -12.89 -15.81
N GLU A 131 13.88 -12.53 -15.38
CA GLU A 131 15.12 -12.99 -15.99
C GLU A 131 15.26 -14.53 -15.90
N ARG A 132 14.96 -15.11 -14.75
CA ARG A 132 15.09 -16.56 -14.53
C ARG A 132 13.89 -17.35 -15.03
N GLU A 133 12.70 -16.77 -15.02
CA GLU A 133 11.47 -17.40 -15.48
C GLU A 133 10.72 -16.48 -16.45
N PRO A 134 11.20 -16.30 -17.70
CA PRO A 134 10.60 -15.37 -18.67
C PRO A 134 9.11 -15.58 -18.93
N ARG A 135 8.63 -16.83 -18.75
CA ARG A 135 7.20 -17.16 -18.86
C ARG A 135 6.32 -16.43 -17.86
N CYS A 136 6.89 -15.93 -16.76
CA CYS A 136 6.16 -15.18 -15.72
C CYS A 136 5.98 -13.70 -16.06
N ALA A 137 6.66 -13.18 -17.09
CA ALA A 137 6.65 -11.75 -17.43
C ALA A 137 5.23 -11.20 -17.64
N GLY A 138 4.38 -11.94 -18.36
CA GLY A 138 2.99 -11.53 -18.58
C GLY A 138 2.16 -11.48 -17.30
N ASP A 139 2.38 -12.40 -16.37
CA ASP A 139 1.69 -12.41 -15.08
C ASP A 139 2.19 -11.28 -14.14
N VAL A 140 3.50 -10.97 -14.16
CA VAL A 140 4.07 -9.83 -13.44
C VAL A 140 3.48 -8.52 -13.97
N ALA A 141 3.48 -8.33 -15.30
CA ALA A 141 2.87 -7.16 -15.93
C ALA A 141 1.38 -7.04 -15.59
N PHE A 142 0.62 -8.13 -15.69
CA PHE A 142 -0.79 -8.14 -15.32
C PHE A 142 -1.02 -7.73 -13.87
N GLY A 143 -0.19 -8.22 -12.92
CA GLY A 143 -0.30 -7.86 -11.51
C GLY A 143 -0.14 -6.36 -11.29
N ALA A 144 0.87 -5.75 -11.94
CA ALA A 144 1.12 -4.32 -11.87
C ALA A 144 -0.03 -3.51 -12.50
N GLU A 145 -0.43 -3.83 -13.73
CA GLU A 145 -1.50 -3.13 -14.45
C GLU A 145 -2.85 -3.24 -13.73
N ALA A 146 -3.16 -4.41 -13.16
CA ALA A 146 -4.39 -4.61 -12.40
C ALA A 146 -4.42 -3.77 -11.11
N MET A 147 -3.29 -3.67 -10.41
CA MET A 147 -3.15 -2.80 -9.24
C MET A 147 -3.35 -1.33 -9.60
N GLU A 148 -2.64 -0.84 -10.64
CA GLU A 148 -2.80 0.53 -11.13
C GLU A 148 -4.24 0.84 -11.56
N TYR A 149 -4.91 -0.10 -12.22
CA TYR A 149 -6.31 0.04 -12.59
C TYR A 149 -7.23 0.19 -11.38
N LEU A 150 -7.05 -0.65 -10.35
CA LEU A 150 -7.86 -0.61 -9.13
C LEU A 150 -7.62 0.67 -8.33
N GLU A 151 -6.36 1.07 -8.15
CA GLU A 151 -5.98 2.32 -7.50
C GLU A 151 -6.51 3.54 -8.28
N GLY A 152 -6.44 3.50 -9.60
CA GLY A 152 -7.02 4.54 -10.46
C GLY A 152 -8.53 4.69 -10.28
N ARG A 153 -9.25 3.57 -10.13
CA ARG A 153 -10.69 3.58 -9.83
C ARG A 153 -10.99 4.18 -8.46
N LEU A 154 -10.23 3.77 -7.43
CA LEU A 154 -10.35 4.33 -6.09
C LEU A 154 -10.07 5.85 -6.10
N ALA A 155 -8.99 6.26 -6.73
CA ALA A 155 -8.64 7.68 -6.85
C ALA A 155 -9.75 8.49 -7.56
N ALA A 156 -10.31 7.97 -8.65
CA ALA A 156 -11.42 8.61 -9.35
C ALA A 156 -12.66 8.75 -8.46
N TYR A 157 -13.02 7.69 -7.74
CA TYR A 157 -14.13 7.71 -6.79
C TYR A 157 -13.94 8.78 -5.70
N LEU A 158 -12.76 8.79 -5.04
CA LEU A 158 -12.46 9.74 -3.98
C LEU A 158 -12.52 11.19 -4.49
N LEU A 159 -11.86 11.46 -5.62
CA LEU A 159 -11.79 12.80 -6.19
C LEU A 159 -13.17 13.31 -6.66
N GLU A 160 -14.01 12.44 -7.20
CA GLU A 160 -15.37 12.82 -7.60
C GLU A 160 -16.21 13.24 -6.39
N ARG A 161 -16.17 12.45 -5.30
CA ARG A 161 -16.88 12.77 -4.05
C ARG A 161 -16.40 14.09 -3.46
N TRP A 162 -15.09 14.26 -3.32
CA TRP A 162 -14.51 15.47 -2.72
C TRP A 162 -14.75 16.73 -3.56
N LYS A 163 -14.77 16.63 -4.90
CA LYS A 163 -15.13 17.77 -5.77
C LYS A 163 -16.57 18.23 -5.58
N ASN A 164 -17.45 17.34 -5.14
CA ASN A 164 -18.85 17.62 -4.88
C ASN A 164 -19.14 17.93 -3.40
N ASP A 165 -18.10 18.12 -2.58
CA ASP A 165 -18.19 18.31 -1.12
C ASP A 165 -18.92 17.15 -0.42
N GLU A 166 -18.83 15.93 -0.99
CA GLU A 166 -19.42 14.71 -0.46
C GLU A 166 -18.39 13.88 0.29
N SER A 167 -18.85 13.14 1.32
CA SER A 167 -18.01 12.14 1.98
C SER A 167 -17.68 10.99 1.03
N SER A 168 -16.40 10.57 1.02
CA SER A 168 -15.98 9.35 0.32
C SER A 168 -16.26 8.07 1.10
N LEU A 169 -16.65 8.18 2.37
CA LEU A 169 -17.10 7.05 3.19
C LEU A 169 -18.57 6.75 2.90
N LEU A 170 -18.92 5.46 2.89
CA LEU A 170 -20.31 5.03 2.81
C LEU A 170 -21.08 5.52 4.05
N GLY A 171 -22.31 5.95 3.87
CA GLY A 171 -23.21 6.26 4.98
C GLY A 171 -23.44 5.03 5.86
N THR A 172 -23.61 5.24 7.15
CA THR A 172 -24.20 4.19 8.00
C THR A 172 -25.59 3.94 7.46
N GLY A 173 -25.80 2.79 6.80
CA GLY A 173 -27.15 2.39 6.41
C GLY A 173 -28.03 2.49 7.65
N SER A 174 -29.03 3.36 7.60
CA SER A 174 -30.15 3.32 8.52
C SER A 174 -30.88 2.01 8.27
N GLY A 175 -30.51 0.98 9.06
CA GLY A 175 -31.25 -0.26 9.16
C GLY A 175 -32.50 -0.05 10.00
#